data_bfcc3ee1ebf0373863112808598e0df1
#
_entry.id   bfcc3ee1ebf0373863112808598e0df1
#
_cell.length_a   1.000
_cell.length_b   1.000
_cell.length_c   1.000
_cell.angle_alpha   90.00
_cell.angle_beta   90.00
_cell.angle_gamma   90.00
#
_symmetry.space_group_name_H-M   'P 1'
#
loop_
_entity.id
_entity.type
_entity.pdbx_description
1 polymer ?
#
loop_
_entity_poly.entity_id
_entity_poly.type
_entity_poly.pdbx_seq_one_letter_code
_entity_poly.pdbx_strand_id
1 'polypeptide(L)'
;MLNTTYPNKIEIAYSAAHFPGERQIPNGIEVARGSYIVFVDQGIPKGMKTHVFEVWTLKDDWIEFKLGEVRWYGAWRKYDFSPAAGTRFEEVCMGEISEFIVGQTKAHREAKKNAVV
;
A
#
# COMPACT_ATOMS: atom_id res chain seq x y z
N MET A 1 -2.55 -14.79 -1.51
CA MET A 1 -3.46 -14.21 -0.54
C MET A 1 -2.74 -13.17 0.30
N LEU A 2 -3.35 -12.02 0.52
CA LEU A 2 -2.74 -10.99 1.33
C LEU A 2 -2.77 -11.33 2.81
N ASN A 3 -1.68 -11.07 3.50
CA ASN A 3 -1.65 -11.08 4.94
C ASN A 3 -1.87 -9.64 5.41
N THR A 4 -3.07 -9.38 5.94
CA THR A 4 -3.46 -8.05 6.42
C THR A 4 -3.58 -7.99 7.94
N THR A 5 -3.24 -9.07 8.63
CA THR A 5 -3.37 -9.15 10.07
C THR A 5 -2.09 -8.67 10.76
N TYR A 6 -1.91 -7.37 10.74
CA TYR A 6 -0.87 -6.74 11.54
C TYR A 6 -1.56 -6.06 12.72
N PRO A 7 -1.63 -6.72 13.89
CA PRO A 7 -2.30 -6.14 15.04
C PRO A 7 -1.63 -4.86 15.51
N ASN A 8 -0.33 -4.79 15.31
CA ASN A 8 0.43 -3.57 15.57
C ASN A 8 1.08 -3.17 14.25
N LYS A 9 0.74 -2.02 13.75
CA LYS A 9 1.38 -1.50 12.54
C LYS A 9 2.88 -1.41 12.80
N ILE A 10 3.64 -2.12 11.99
CA ILE A 10 5.09 -2.14 12.12
C ILE A 10 5.66 -1.07 11.21
N GLU A 11 6.31 -0.10 11.83
CA GLU A 11 6.96 0.93 11.05
C GLU A 11 8.14 0.32 10.31
N ILE A 12 8.20 0.56 9.01
CA ILE A 12 9.30 0.08 8.19
C ILE A 12 10.42 1.10 8.31
N ALA A 13 11.41 0.75 9.11
CA ALA A 13 12.57 1.61 9.32
C ALA A 13 13.81 0.88 8.85
N TYR A 14 14.51 1.47 7.91
CA TYR A 14 15.78 0.95 7.44
C TYR A 14 16.88 1.95 7.76
N SER A 15 17.99 1.41 8.20
CA SER A 15 19.17 2.22 8.46
C SER A 15 19.66 2.86 7.17
N ALA A 16 20.00 4.13 7.25
CA ALA A 16 20.62 4.85 6.13
C ALA A 16 21.95 4.22 5.71
N ALA A 17 22.53 3.37 6.55
CA ALA A 17 23.76 2.64 6.22
C ALA A 17 23.51 1.54 5.19
N HIS A 18 22.25 1.20 4.90
CA HIS A 18 21.92 0.24 3.87
C HIS A 18 21.95 0.92 2.52
N PHE A 19 23.00 0.74 1.78
CA PHE A 19 23.12 1.14 0.38
C PHE A 19 22.59 2.55 0.08
N PRO A 20 23.13 3.60 0.71
CA PRO A 20 22.65 4.95 0.47
C PRO A 20 22.81 5.31 -1.00
N GLY A 21 21.72 5.79 -1.60
CA GLY A 21 21.71 6.17 -3.01
C GLY A 21 21.43 5.03 -3.98
N GLU A 22 21.42 3.78 -3.54
CA GLU A 22 21.19 2.63 -4.41
C GLU A 22 19.74 2.12 -4.40
N ARG A 23 19.03 2.37 -3.32
CA ARG A 23 17.66 1.93 -3.17
C ARG A 23 16.80 3.02 -2.58
N GLN A 24 15.55 3.08 -3.05
CA GLN A 24 14.55 3.84 -2.35
C GLN A 24 14.04 2.99 -1.19
N ILE A 25 13.90 3.63 -0.04
CA ILE A 25 13.39 2.97 1.16
C ILE A 25 12.03 3.58 1.47
N PRO A 26 10.98 2.78 1.60
CA PRO A 26 9.67 3.34 1.89
C PRO A 26 9.62 3.94 3.29
N ASN A 27 8.97 5.09 3.41
CA ASN A 27 8.57 5.66 4.68
C ASN A 27 7.12 5.28 4.89
N GLY A 28 6.79 4.95 6.12
CA GLY A 28 5.42 4.66 6.47
C GLY A 28 5.30 3.35 7.24
N ILE A 29 4.11 2.79 7.22
CA ILE A 29 3.77 1.63 8.04
C ILE A 29 3.30 0.51 7.12
N GLU A 30 3.94 -0.65 7.20
CA GLU A 30 3.49 -1.82 6.46
C GLU A 30 2.13 -2.27 7.00
N VAL A 31 1.13 -2.37 6.12
CA VAL A 31 -0.23 -2.72 6.51
C VAL A 31 -0.71 -4.02 5.88
N ALA A 32 -0.04 -4.50 4.84
CA ALA A 32 -0.37 -5.77 4.21
C ALA A 32 0.84 -6.29 3.46
N ARG A 33 0.91 -7.60 3.32
CA ARG A 33 2.01 -8.27 2.65
C ARG A 33 1.47 -9.41 1.80
N GLY A 34 1.81 -9.42 0.53
CA GLY A 34 1.49 -10.50 -0.38
C GLY A 34 2.68 -11.42 -0.60
N SER A 35 2.64 -12.19 -1.69
CA SER A 35 3.71 -13.11 -2.04
C SER A 35 4.97 -12.39 -2.51
N TYR A 36 4.81 -11.33 -3.29
CA TYR A 36 5.91 -10.60 -3.93
C TYR A 36 5.82 -9.10 -3.74
N ILE A 37 4.82 -8.63 -3.01
CA ILE A 37 4.58 -7.21 -2.84
C ILE A 37 4.23 -6.90 -1.39
N VAL A 38 4.43 -5.65 -1.03
CA VAL A 38 4.08 -5.14 0.29
C VAL A 38 3.37 -3.81 0.12
N PHE A 39 2.40 -3.55 0.98
CA PHE A 39 1.63 -2.30 0.98
C PHE A 39 2.05 -1.47 2.20
N VAL A 40 2.43 -0.24 1.93
CA VAL A 40 2.93 0.67 2.96
C VAL A 40 2.00 1.88 3.05
N ASP A 41 1.41 2.08 4.20
CA ASP A 41 0.51 3.21 4.45
C ASP A 41 1.32 4.47 4.66
N GLN A 42 1.13 5.45 3.80
CA GLN A 42 1.76 6.76 3.92
C GLN A 42 0.97 7.72 4.80
N GLY A 43 -0.16 7.27 5.32
CA GLY A 43 -1.06 8.11 6.07
C GLY A 43 -1.95 8.95 5.16
N ILE A 44 -2.54 9.98 5.74
CA ILE A 44 -3.41 10.91 5.01
C ILE A 44 -2.59 12.16 4.70
N PRO A 45 -2.29 12.41 3.42
CA PRO A 45 -1.53 13.61 3.06
C PRO A 45 -2.25 14.88 3.46
N LYS A 46 -1.48 15.91 3.72
CA LYS A 46 -2.03 17.22 4.12
C LYS A 46 -3.04 17.71 3.08
N GLY A 47 -4.22 18.11 3.54
CA GLY A 47 -5.29 18.59 2.67
C GLY A 47 -6.14 17.49 2.04
N MET A 48 -5.83 16.24 2.29
CA MET A 48 -6.60 15.10 1.79
C MET A 48 -7.42 14.47 2.91
N LYS A 49 -8.33 13.55 2.54
CA LYS A 49 -9.22 12.91 3.50
C LYS A 49 -9.04 11.39 3.54
N THR A 50 -8.20 10.86 2.69
CA THR A 50 -8.03 9.42 2.56
C THR A 50 -6.55 9.06 2.55
N HIS A 51 -6.27 7.83 2.95
CA HIS A 51 -4.90 7.32 2.96
C HIS A 51 -4.33 7.16 1.57
N VAL A 52 -3.02 7.26 1.48
CA VAL A 52 -2.26 6.86 0.30
C VAL A 52 -1.40 5.69 0.70
N PHE A 53 -1.47 4.62 -0.08
CA PHE A 53 -0.65 3.43 0.15
C PHE A 53 0.34 3.29 -1.00
N GLU A 54 1.56 2.95 -0.68
CA GLU A 54 2.55 2.61 -1.70
C GLU A 54 2.65 1.12 -1.82
N VAL A 55 2.84 0.64 -3.04
CA VAL A 55 3.05 -0.77 -3.32
C VAL A 55 4.50 -0.97 -3.72
N TRP A 56 5.19 -1.84 -3.02
CA TRP A 56 6.62 -2.09 -3.22
C TRP A 56 6.86 -3.57 -3.47
N THR A 57 7.94 -3.87 -4.18
CA THR A 57 8.35 -5.27 -4.37
C THR A 57 8.91 -5.83 -3.08
N LEU A 58 8.64 -7.13 -2.86
CA LEU A 58 9.16 -7.88 -1.74
C LEU A 58 9.89 -9.09 -2.29
N LYS A 59 11.17 -9.22 -1.97
CA LYS A 59 11.98 -10.36 -2.36
C LYS A 59 12.87 -10.75 -1.20
N ASP A 60 12.73 -11.98 -0.71
CA ASP A 60 13.53 -12.51 0.41
C ASP A 60 13.57 -11.54 1.59
N ASP A 61 12.40 -11.00 1.96
CA ASP A 61 12.22 -10.01 3.03
C ASP A 61 12.85 -8.65 2.75
N TRP A 62 13.32 -8.42 1.53
CA TRP A 62 13.81 -7.11 1.11
C TRP A 62 12.73 -6.36 0.33
N ILE A 63 12.57 -5.10 0.65
CA ILE A 63 11.73 -4.18 -0.10
C ILE A 63 12.66 -3.42 -1.06
N GLU A 64 12.39 -3.52 -2.36
CA GLU A 64 13.32 -3.00 -3.36
C GLU A 64 12.79 -1.83 -4.17
N PHE A 65 11.67 -2.03 -4.87
CA PHE A 65 11.20 -1.06 -5.86
C PHE A 65 9.77 -0.68 -5.60
N LYS A 66 9.48 0.59 -5.80
CA LYS A 66 8.10 1.08 -5.75
C LYS A 66 7.40 0.72 -7.07
N LEU A 67 6.28 0.04 -6.95
CA LEU A 67 5.48 -0.39 -8.10
C LEU A 67 4.36 0.58 -8.44
N GLY A 68 3.91 1.36 -7.47
CA GLY A 68 2.82 2.29 -7.68
C GLY A 68 2.17 2.69 -6.37
N GLU A 69 0.98 3.28 -6.50
CA GLU A 69 0.25 3.79 -5.34
C GLU A 69 -1.23 3.40 -5.41
N VAL A 70 -1.80 3.15 -4.25
CA VAL A 70 -3.24 2.97 -4.10
C VAL A 70 -3.78 4.24 -3.47
N ARG A 71 -4.71 4.89 -4.17
CA ARG A 71 -5.31 6.15 -3.75
C ARG A 71 -6.82 6.12 -3.94
N TRP A 72 -7.53 6.93 -3.15
CA TRP A 72 -8.95 7.10 -3.34
C TRP A 72 -9.23 7.88 -4.63
N TYR A 73 -10.09 7.33 -5.46
CA TYR A 73 -10.56 8.00 -6.68
C TYR A 73 -12.02 8.40 -6.49
N GLY A 74 -12.24 9.68 -6.27
CA GLY A 74 -13.56 10.19 -5.90
C GLY A 74 -14.64 9.96 -6.95
N ALA A 75 -14.27 9.99 -8.24
CA ALA A 75 -15.23 9.81 -9.32
C ALA A 75 -15.86 8.40 -9.28
N TRP A 76 -15.14 7.40 -8.83
CA TRP A 76 -15.64 6.03 -8.72
C TRP A 76 -16.02 5.65 -7.29
N ARG A 77 -15.70 6.50 -6.33
CA ARG A 77 -15.92 6.26 -4.90
C ARG A 77 -15.28 4.96 -4.43
N LYS A 78 -14.06 4.74 -4.83
CA LYS A 78 -13.26 3.59 -4.44
C LYS A 78 -11.77 3.90 -4.54
N TYR A 79 -10.98 3.06 -3.89
CA TYR A 79 -9.55 3.11 -4.11
C TYR A 79 -9.23 2.54 -5.49
N ASP A 80 -8.20 3.05 -6.11
CA ASP A 80 -7.65 2.50 -7.34
C ASP A 80 -6.14 2.39 -7.25
N PHE A 81 -5.53 1.76 -8.25
CA PHE A 81 -4.09 1.58 -8.31
C PHE A 81 -3.51 2.34 -9.49
N SER A 82 -2.51 3.16 -9.20
CA SER A 82 -1.76 3.89 -10.21
C SER A 82 -0.36 3.29 -10.31
N PRO A 83 -0.05 2.54 -11.37
CA PRO A 83 1.27 1.95 -11.51
C PRO A 83 2.34 2.99 -11.80
N ALA A 84 3.54 2.76 -11.29
CA ALA A 84 4.70 3.57 -11.63
C ALA A 84 5.13 3.28 -13.07
N ALA A 85 5.74 4.26 -13.72
CA ALA A 85 6.18 4.09 -15.10
C ALA A 85 7.17 2.92 -15.22
N GLY A 86 7.01 2.12 -16.27
CA GLY A 86 7.91 1.01 -16.57
C GLY A 86 7.71 -0.24 -15.72
N THR A 87 6.69 -0.27 -14.86
CA THR A 87 6.43 -1.44 -14.02
C THR A 87 5.61 -2.50 -14.76
N ARG A 88 5.77 -3.75 -14.33
CA ARG A 88 5.03 -4.88 -14.86
C ARG A 88 4.40 -5.66 -13.73
N PHE A 89 3.26 -6.26 -14.01
CA PHE A 89 2.50 -7.03 -13.02
C PHE A 89 2.08 -8.35 -13.62
N GLU A 90 2.26 -9.42 -12.86
CA GLU A 90 1.73 -10.72 -13.23
C GLU A 90 0.45 -10.98 -12.41
N GLU A 91 -0.20 -12.11 -12.69
CA GLU A 91 -1.54 -12.38 -12.16
C GLU A 91 -1.66 -12.41 -10.64
N VAL A 92 -0.64 -12.93 -9.95
CA VAL A 92 -0.67 -13.00 -8.48
C VAL A 92 -0.60 -11.60 -7.89
N CYS A 93 0.30 -10.77 -8.39
CA CYS A 93 0.42 -9.39 -7.92
C CYS A 93 -0.84 -8.58 -8.21
N MET A 94 -1.41 -8.74 -9.41
CA MET A 94 -2.65 -8.03 -9.75
C MET A 94 -3.80 -8.47 -8.85
N GLY A 95 -3.89 -9.76 -8.55
CA GLY A 95 -4.92 -10.29 -7.67
C GLY A 95 -4.78 -9.74 -6.24
N GLU A 96 -3.57 -9.68 -5.74
CA GLU A 96 -3.30 -9.15 -4.40
C GLU A 96 -3.60 -7.65 -4.31
N ILE A 97 -3.24 -6.89 -5.34
CA ILE A 97 -3.56 -5.47 -5.42
C ILE A 97 -5.09 -5.28 -5.44
N SER A 98 -5.78 -6.07 -6.25
CA SER A 98 -7.24 -6.02 -6.31
C SER A 98 -7.88 -6.34 -4.96
N GLU A 99 -7.40 -7.37 -4.29
CA GLU A 99 -7.89 -7.76 -2.96
C GLU A 99 -7.69 -6.62 -1.96
N PHE A 100 -6.54 -5.99 -1.97
CA PHE A 100 -6.24 -4.87 -1.09
C PHE A 100 -7.17 -3.67 -1.34
N ILE A 101 -7.37 -3.33 -2.60
CA ILE A 101 -8.26 -2.24 -3.00
C ILE A 101 -9.69 -2.49 -2.54
N VAL A 102 -10.19 -3.68 -2.76
CA VAL A 102 -11.55 -4.07 -2.34
C VAL A 102 -11.69 -3.94 -0.82
N GLY A 103 -10.71 -4.44 -0.09
CA GLY A 103 -10.71 -4.37 1.37
C GLY A 103 -10.68 -2.93 1.89
N GLN A 104 -9.83 -2.09 1.31
CA GLN A 104 -9.70 -0.69 1.72
C GLN A 104 -10.97 0.10 1.38
N THR A 105 -11.54 -0.13 0.22
CA THR A 105 -12.80 0.52 -0.17
C THR A 105 -13.93 0.15 0.78
N LYS A 106 -14.02 -1.13 1.11
CA LYS A 106 -15.03 -1.61 2.05
C LYS A 106 -14.85 -0.99 3.43
N ALA A 107 -13.63 -0.97 3.93
CA ALA A 107 -13.32 -0.39 5.24
C ALA A 107 -13.66 1.11 5.27
N HIS A 108 -13.35 1.84 4.21
CA HIS A 108 -13.69 3.25 4.11
C HIS A 108 -15.19 3.48 4.16
N ARG A 109 -15.94 2.68 3.41
CA ARG A 109 -17.42 2.80 3.38
C ARG A 109 -18.04 2.46 4.72
N GLU A 110 -17.54 1.43 5.38
CA GLU A 110 -18.04 1.04 6.70
C GLU A 110 -17.73 2.09 7.77
N ALA A 111 -16.53 2.66 7.73
CA ALA A 111 -16.15 3.72 8.66
C ALA A 111 -17.05 4.94 8.49
N LYS A 112 -17.36 5.30 7.24
CA LYS A 112 -18.22 6.44 6.93
C LYS A 112 -19.66 6.17 7.36
N LYS A 113 -20.14 4.95 7.16
CA LYS A 113 -21.46 4.54 7.61
C LYS A 113 -21.59 4.57 9.12
N ASN A 114 -20.57 4.10 9.84
CA ASN A 114 -20.57 4.06 11.30
C ASN A 114 -20.36 5.45 11.92
N ALA A 115 -19.84 6.41 11.18
CA ALA A 115 -19.67 7.76 11.66
C ALA A 115 -20.97 8.56 11.64
N VAL A 116 -21.98 8.09 10.92
CA VAL A 116 -23.30 8.71 10.85
C VAL A 116 -24.15 8.14 11.99
N VAL A 117 -24.28 8.90 13.02
CA VAL A 117 -25.05 8.51 14.22
C VAL A 117 -26.32 9.36 14.31
#